data_117dc79b44dd2ba8db4fa5d0d6b30258
#
_entry.id   117dc79b44dd2ba8db4fa5d0d6b30258
#
_cell.length_a   1.000
_cell.length_b   1.000
_cell.length_c   1.000
_cell.angle_alpha   90.00
_cell.angle_beta   90.00
_cell.angle_gamma   90.00
#
_symmetry.space_group_name_H-M   'P 1'
#
loop_
_entity.id
_entity.type
_entity.pdbx_description
1 polymer ?
#
loop_
_entity_poly.entity_id
_entity_poly.type
_entity_poly.pdbx_seq_one_letter_code
_entity_poly.pdbx_strand_id
1 'polypeptide(L)'
;MEKKALVSSPVVFNEEHHTYTLNGHQLSGVTPIIAWLFPDTYKGIPQNILAQAAAHGSEVHKACEVYDSLDIFPDDENLKEVVYQYASVTKTLPAVACSEYLVSDEHRIASCIDKVFDDDSLADIKTTSKVHGLMVQLQLSIYAWLYERQNPERKVPALYLIWLPKPQYGTPMVKQLDRIPASICEYIVEIWASDGDPLNAVAALSGAGVHLEDMNSSTRKAGEIPEAVQTLVDELMVVKKQLDFLSDREKEIKNSLLVAMSNLNEDKWANDLIQISKKAAYLRESIDTKAFKADNPELYAKYKKETKVSESLTYKIL
;
A
#
# COMPACT_ATOMS: atom_id res chain seq x y z
N MET A 1 11.74 20.71 35.29
CA MET A 1 10.38 20.33 35.72
C MET A 1 10.12 18.94 35.17
N GLU A 2 9.67 18.03 36.03
CA GLU A 2 9.30 16.69 35.60
C GLU A 2 8.04 16.79 34.70
N LYS A 3 8.07 16.23 33.50
CA LYS A 3 6.90 16.24 32.62
C LYS A 3 5.79 15.41 33.26
N LYS A 4 4.58 15.96 33.33
CA LYS A 4 3.39 15.19 33.77
C LYS A 4 3.19 14.00 32.82
N ALA A 5 2.64 12.90 33.32
CA ALA A 5 2.25 11.75 32.50
C ALA A 5 1.25 12.17 31.40
N LEU A 6 1.26 11.45 30.28
CA LEU A 6 0.25 11.64 29.24
C LEU A 6 -1.13 11.29 29.77
N VAL A 7 -2.14 12.08 29.39
CA VAL A 7 -3.54 11.85 29.78
C VAL A 7 -4.11 10.68 28.98
N SER A 8 -4.59 9.65 29.65
CA SER A 8 -5.27 8.53 28.99
C SER A 8 -6.61 8.96 28.42
N SER A 9 -6.90 8.58 27.17
CA SER A 9 -8.23 8.79 26.58
C SER A 9 -9.28 7.92 27.27
N PRO A 10 -10.51 8.42 27.51
CA PRO A 10 -11.61 7.60 27.99
C PRO A 10 -12.25 6.72 26.90
N VAL A 11 -11.81 6.84 25.67
CA VAL A 11 -12.29 6.05 24.52
C VAL A 11 -11.78 4.63 24.60
N VAL A 12 -12.63 3.66 24.27
CA VAL A 12 -12.26 2.25 24.09
C VAL A 12 -12.01 2.00 22.62
N PHE A 13 -10.84 1.50 22.31
CA PHE A 13 -10.45 1.07 20.96
C PHE A 13 -10.57 -0.45 20.83
N ASN A 14 -11.27 -0.91 19.80
CA ASN A 14 -11.32 -2.32 19.42
C ASN A 14 -10.42 -2.54 18.21
N GLU A 15 -9.30 -3.25 18.41
CA GLU A 15 -8.32 -3.52 17.37
C GLU A 15 -8.88 -4.39 16.23
N GLU A 16 -9.68 -5.43 16.56
CA GLU A 16 -10.23 -6.39 15.58
C GLU A 16 -11.12 -5.71 14.53
N HIS A 17 -11.95 -4.76 14.99
CA HIS A 17 -12.91 -4.06 14.14
C HIS A 17 -12.48 -2.62 13.80
N HIS A 18 -11.34 -2.19 14.32
CA HIS A 18 -10.81 -0.82 14.18
C HIS A 18 -11.87 0.25 14.52
N THR A 19 -12.57 0.05 15.65
CA THR A 19 -13.67 0.92 16.09
C THR A 19 -13.37 1.61 17.40
N TYR A 20 -13.83 2.84 17.53
CA TYR A 20 -13.69 3.67 18.71
C TYR A 20 -15.04 3.86 19.38
N THR A 21 -15.14 3.65 20.69
CA THR A 21 -16.39 3.84 21.44
C THR A 21 -16.15 4.65 22.70
N LEU A 22 -17.07 5.57 23.00
CA LEU A 22 -17.09 6.35 24.22
C LEU A 22 -18.49 6.26 24.85
N ASN A 23 -18.59 5.73 26.08
CA ASN A 23 -19.86 5.56 26.78
C ASN A 23 -20.95 4.85 25.95
N GLY A 24 -20.55 3.87 25.13
CA GLY A 24 -21.45 3.11 24.24
C GLY A 24 -21.77 3.82 22.90
N HIS A 25 -21.28 5.02 22.66
CA HIS A 25 -21.41 5.73 21.40
C HIS A 25 -20.18 5.49 20.52
N GLN A 26 -20.40 5.17 19.26
CA GLN A 26 -19.31 5.00 18.29
C GLN A 26 -18.80 6.37 17.83
N LEU A 27 -17.48 6.54 17.87
CA LEU A 27 -16.76 7.67 17.29
C LEU A 27 -16.15 7.26 15.95
N SER A 28 -15.95 8.23 15.07
CA SER A 28 -15.25 7.96 13.81
C SER A 28 -13.73 8.06 13.96
N GLY A 29 -12.99 7.36 13.08
CA GLY A 29 -11.56 7.59 12.92
C GLY A 29 -11.25 8.84 12.10
N VAL A 30 -9.98 9.23 12.04
CA VAL A 30 -9.52 10.33 11.17
C VAL A 30 -9.49 9.91 9.69
N THR A 31 -9.24 8.63 9.39
CA THR A 31 -9.20 8.09 8.02
C THR A 31 -10.45 8.39 7.18
N PRO A 32 -11.69 8.25 7.68
CA PRO A 32 -12.90 8.65 6.94
C PRO A 32 -12.92 10.13 6.53
N ILE A 33 -12.39 11.04 7.35
CA ILE A 33 -12.29 12.47 7.02
C ILE A 33 -11.33 12.68 5.85
N ILE A 34 -10.17 11.99 5.89
CA ILE A 34 -9.20 12.02 4.79
C ILE A 34 -9.84 11.47 3.49
N ALA A 35 -10.54 10.34 3.57
CA ALA A 35 -11.22 9.74 2.41
C ALA A 35 -12.32 10.64 1.83
N TRP A 36 -13.04 11.38 2.68
CA TRP A 36 -14.06 12.34 2.27
C TRP A 36 -13.46 13.54 1.50
N LEU A 37 -12.29 14.01 1.91
CA LEU A 37 -11.57 15.08 1.22
C LEU A 37 -10.86 14.62 -0.05
N PHE A 38 -10.46 13.35 -0.11
CA PHE A 38 -9.71 12.75 -1.21
C PHE A 38 -10.43 11.52 -1.79
N PRO A 39 -11.68 11.66 -2.29
CA PRO A 39 -12.54 10.53 -2.63
C PRO A 39 -12.03 9.67 -3.79
N ASP A 40 -11.20 10.23 -4.66
CA ASP A 40 -10.68 9.53 -5.84
C ASP A 40 -9.43 8.67 -5.54
N THR A 41 -8.84 8.79 -4.35
CA THR A 41 -7.59 8.09 -3.99
C THR A 41 -7.74 6.57 -4.08
N TYR A 42 -8.85 6.03 -3.59
CA TYR A 42 -9.13 4.58 -3.55
C TYR A 42 -10.32 4.16 -4.43
N LYS A 43 -10.79 5.05 -5.29
CA LYS A 43 -11.95 4.79 -6.16
C LYS A 43 -11.70 3.64 -7.10
N GLY A 44 -12.63 2.68 -7.12
CA GLY A 44 -12.58 1.52 -8.00
C GLY A 44 -11.64 0.40 -7.54
N ILE A 45 -11.01 0.53 -6.37
CA ILE A 45 -10.17 -0.52 -5.80
C ILE A 45 -11.06 -1.49 -4.99
N PRO A 46 -10.99 -2.82 -5.25
CA PRO A 46 -11.74 -3.80 -4.48
C PRO A 46 -11.40 -3.77 -2.98
N GLN A 47 -12.41 -3.95 -2.14
CA GLN A 47 -12.26 -3.88 -0.67
C GLN A 47 -11.28 -4.92 -0.09
N ASN A 48 -11.24 -6.13 -0.67
CA ASN A 48 -10.28 -7.16 -0.25
C ASN A 48 -8.82 -6.74 -0.47
N ILE A 49 -8.55 -5.97 -1.52
CA ILE A 49 -7.21 -5.43 -1.81
C ILE A 49 -6.83 -4.34 -0.79
N LEU A 50 -7.77 -3.43 -0.50
CA LEU A 50 -7.56 -2.41 0.54
C LEU A 50 -7.33 -3.06 1.91
N ALA A 51 -8.09 -4.12 2.24
CA ALA A 51 -7.94 -4.85 3.49
C ALA A 51 -6.56 -5.54 3.61
N GLN A 52 -6.04 -6.14 2.53
CA GLN A 52 -4.70 -6.75 2.53
C GLN A 52 -3.60 -5.69 2.74
N ALA A 53 -3.71 -4.54 2.07
CA ALA A 53 -2.76 -3.45 2.25
C ALA A 53 -2.77 -2.90 3.68
N ALA A 54 -3.97 -2.75 4.28
CA ALA A 54 -4.14 -2.32 5.66
C ALA A 54 -3.56 -3.34 6.65
N ALA A 55 -3.81 -4.66 6.45
CA ALA A 55 -3.28 -5.72 7.30
C ALA A 55 -1.74 -5.69 7.33
N HIS A 56 -1.09 -5.57 6.16
CA HIS A 56 0.37 -5.45 6.09
C HIS A 56 0.88 -4.19 6.82
N GLY A 57 0.20 -3.04 6.67
CA GLY A 57 0.53 -1.83 7.42
C GLY A 57 0.48 -2.06 8.93
N SER A 58 -0.59 -2.69 9.44
CA SER A 58 -0.77 -3.00 10.85
C SER A 58 0.32 -3.94 11.40
N GLU A 59 0.74 -4.94 10.63
CA GLU A 59 1.86 -5.82 11.01
C GLU A 59 3.17 -5.04 11.18
N VAL A 60 3.47 -4.12 10.27
CA VAL A 60 4.68 -3.27 10.37
C VAL A 60 4.60 -2.33 11.56
N HIS A 61 3.46 -1.65 11.80
CA HIS A 61 3.27 -0.78 12.96
C HIS A 61 3.49 -1.54 14.26
N LYS A 62 2.92 -2.75 14.37
CA LYS A 62 3.09 -3.60 15.55
C LYS A 62 4.54 -4.04 15.75
N ALA A 63 5.25 -4.39 14.68
CA ALA A 63 6.65 -4.75 14.76
C ALA A 63 7.54 -3.57 15.20
N CYS A 64 7.26 -2.35 14.71
CA CYS A 64 7.94 -1.14 15.14
C CYS A 64 7.63 -0.79 16.63
N GLU A 65 6.38 -1.00 17.08
CA GLU A 65 6.00 -0.81 18.49
C GLU A 65 6.75 -1.78 19.42
N VAL A 66 6.85 -3.06 19.04
CA VAL A 66 7.60 -4.06 19.80
C VAL A 66 9.09 -3.70 19.87
N TYR A 67 9.66 -3.26 18.76
CA TYR A 67 11.05 -2.79 18.71
C TYR A 67 11.27 -1.59 19.63
N ASP A 68 10.44 -0.55 19.59
CA ASP A 68 10.57 0.64 20.43
C ASP A 68 10.45 0.32 21.92
N SER A 69 9.61 -0.66 22.29
CA SER A 69 9.32 -1.00 23.67
C SER A 69 10.33 -1.99 24.28
N LEU A 70 10.83 -2.93 23.48
CA LEU A 70 11.58 -4.09 23.95
C LEU A 70 12.94 -4.28 23.27
N ASP A 71 13.25 -3.49 22.25
CA ASP A 71 14.46 -3.64 21.39
C ASP A 71 14.55 -5.05 20.75
N ILE A 72 13.37 -5.63 20.41
CA ILE A 72 13.26 -6.96 19.82
C ILE A 72 12.90 -6.84 18.35
N PHE A 73 13.68 -7.50 17.48
CA PHE A 73 13.37 -7.65 16.06
C PHE A 73 12.46 -8.86 15.84
N PRO A 74 11.53 -8.78 14.86
CA PRO A 74 10.68 -9.91 14.52
C PRO A 74 11.47 -11.07 13.91
N ASP A 75 10.94 -12.30 14.03
CA ASP A 75 11.54 -13.51 13.43
C ASP A 75 11.31 -13.58 11.90
N ASP A 76 10.23 -13.00 11.39
CA ASP A 76 9.97 -12.90 9.95
C ASP A 76 11.00 -11.98 9.29
N GLU A 77 11.74 -12.49 8.32
CA GLU A 77 12.86 -11.76 7.70
C GLU A 77 12.39 -10.51 6.92
N ASN A 78 11.16 -10.49 6.36
CA ASN A 78 10.66 -9.30 5.66
C ASN A 78 10.29 -8.20 6.66
N LEU A 79 9.62 -8.54 7.75
CA LEU A 79 9.30 -7.59 8.83
C LEU A 79 10.57 -7.10 9.52
N LYS A 80 11.54 -7.98 9.73
CA LYS A 80 12.83 -7.66 10.31
C LYS A 80 13.59 -6.62 9.49
N GLU A 81 13.63 -6.79 8.17
CA GLU A 81 14.24 -5.79 7.27
C GLU A 81 13.56 -4.43 7.40
N VAL A 82 12.22 -4.39 7.44
CA VAL A 82 11.48 -3.12 7.61
C VAL A 82 11.78 -2.48 8.97
N VAL A 83 11.89 -3.27 10.06
CA VAL A 83 12.25 -2.74 11.38
C VAL A 83 13.69 -2.25 11.42
N TYR A 84 14.64 -2.89 10.72
CA TYR A 84 16.00 -2.36 10.56
C TYR A 84 16.00 -1.00 9.83
N GLN A 85 15.21 -0.87 8.80
CA GLN A 85 15.03 0.40 8.08
C GLN A 85 14.44 1.46 9.00
N TYR A 86 13.37 1.13 9.74
CA TYR A 86 12.76 1.99 10.74
C TYR A 86 13.79 2.48 11.77
N ALA A 87 14.49 1.55 12.44
CA ALA A 87 15.53 1.86 13.41
C ALA A 87 16.66 2.75 12.83
N SER A 88 17.01 2.53 11.57
CA SER A 88 18.04 3.32 10.89
C SER A 88 17.61 4.77 10.65
N VAL A 89 16.38 5.02 10.15
CA VAL A 89 15.92 6.37 9.78
C VAL A 89 15.46 7.18 10.99
N THR A 90 15.05 6.52 12.08
CA THR A 90 14.57 7.20 13.29
C THR A 90 15.67 7.57 14.30
N LYS A 91 16.93 7.16 14.06
CA LYS A 91 18.07 7.45 14.96
C LYS A 91 18.26 8.90 15.37
N THR A 92 17.83 9.83 14.52
CA THR A 92 17.97 11.28 14.77
C THR A 92 16.74 11.91 15.40
N LEU A 93 15.66 11.15 15.54
CA LEU A 93 14.45 11.58 16.23
C LEU A 93 14.62 11.46 17.76
N PRO A 94 13.80 12.20 18.54
CA PRO A 94 13.73 12.01 19.98
C PRO A 94 13.32 10.57 20.34
N ALA A 95 13.52 10.17 21.60
CA ALA A 95 13.09 8.86 22.06
C ALA A 95 11.55 8.72 22.01
N VAL A 96 11.07 7.52 21.70
CA VAL A 96 9.62 7.24 21.69
C VAL A 96 9.13 7.16 23.14
N ALA A 97 8.20 8.05 23.50
CA ALA A 97 7.55 8.07 24.81
C ALA A 97 6.33 7.14 24.87
N CYS A 98 5.60 7.01 23.75
CA CYS A 98 4.41 6.16 23.63
C CYS A 98 4.16 5.80 22.17
N SER A 99 3.80 4.53 21.90
CA SER A 99 3.28 4.08 20.62
C SER A 99 1.76 3.89 20.74
N GLU A 100 1.06 3.98 19.60
CA GLU A 100 -0.40 3.77 19.51
C GLU A 100 -1.18 4.59 20.56
N TYR A 101 -0.80 5.88 20.70
CA TYR A 101 -1.43 6.75 21.69
C TYR A 101 -2.81 7.19 21.27
N LEU A 102 -3.83 6.75 22.03
CA LEU A 102 -5.23 7.02 21.75
C LEU A 102 -5.61 8.46 22.14
N VAL A 103 -6.14 9.20 21.17
CA VAL A 103 -6.61 10.59 21.31
C VAL A 103 -8.04 10.73 20.80
N SER A 104 -8.79 11.72 21.33
CA SER A 104 -10.14 12.01 20.85
C SER A 104 -10.57 13.45 21.18
N ASP A 105 -11.62 13.91 20.48
CA ASP A 105 -12.34 15.13 20.87
C ASP A 105 -13.49 14.84 21.88
N GLU A 106 -13.67 13.57 22.26
CA GLU A 106 -14.71 13.03 23.15
C GLU A 106 -16.15 13.20 22.62
N HIS A 107 -16.32 13.57 21.35
CA HIS A 107 -17.63 13.85 20.76
C HIS A 107 -17.85 13.19 19.41
N ARG A 108 -16.90 13.33 18.49
CA ARG A 108 -17.07 12.99 17.07
C ARG A 108 -16.05 11.99 16.60
N ILE A 109 -14.77 12.22 16.96
CA ILE A 109 -13.65 11.48 16.43
C ILE A 109 -12.67 10.99 17.49
N ALA A 110 -12.04 9.88 17.20
CA ALA A 110 -10.90 9.35 17.94
C ALA A 110 -9.90 8.73 16.97
N SER A 111 -8.64 8.62 17.36
CA SER A 111 -7.62 7.93 16.58
C SER A 111 -6.47 7.48 17.45
N CYS A 112 -5.64 6.55 16.94
CA CYS A 112 -4.36 6.21 17.54
C CYS A 112 -3.25 6.96 16.80
N ILE A 113 -2.33 7.56 17.53
CA ILE A 113 -1.12 8.19 17.01
C ILE A 113 -0.02 7.14 17.05
N ASP A 114 0.59 6.83 15.90
CA ASP A 114 1.58 5.75 15.81
C ASP A 114 2.75 5.97 16.78
N LYS A 115 3.30 7.20 16.83
CA LYS A 115 4.41 7.55 17.73
C LYS A 115 4.22 8.92 18.36
N VAL A 116 4.37 8.98 19.67
CA VAL A 116 4.56 10.19 20.46
C VAL A 116 5.98 10.16 21.02
N PHE A 117 6.76 11.21 20.75
CA PHE A 117 8.13 11.31 21.24
C PHE A 117 8.20 12.02 22.59
N ASP A 118 9.33 11.92 23.26
CA ASP A 118 9.58 12.50 24.58
C ASP A 118 9.61 14.04 24.58
N ASP A 119 9.77 14.67 23.42
CA ASP A 119 9.64 16.12 23.22
C ASP A 119 8.22 16.57 22.82
N ASP A 120 7.25 15.66 22.80
CA ASP A 120 5.87 15.85 22.35
C ASP A 120 5.72 15.97 20.81
N SER A 121 6.76 15.70 20.02
CA SER A 121 6.62 15.54 18.57
C SER A 121 5.81 14.29 18.26
N LEU A 122 5.14 14.28 17.11
CA LEU A 122 4.32 13.16 16.65
C LEU A 122 4.85 12.60 15.34
N ALA A 123 4.70 11.28 15.14
CA ALA A 123 4.96 10.68 13.85
C ALA A 123 3.87 9.69 13.43
N ASP A 124 3.80 9.50 12.12
CA ASP A 124 2.94 8.54 11.44
C ASP A 124 3.80 7.70 10.49
N ILE A 125 3.66 6.38 10.55
CA ILE A 125 4.40 5.42 9.75
C ILE A 125 3.60 5.09 8.49
N LYS A 126 4.23 5.15 7.32
CA LYS A 126 3.64 4.73 6.05
C LYS A 126 4.52 3.71 5.35
N THR A 127 3.92 2.59 4.93
CA THR A 127 4.58 1.49 4.20
C THR A 127 4.25 1.49 2.71
N THR A 128 3.55 2.52 2.27
CA THR A 128 2.98 2.66 0.93
C THR A 128 4.05 2.84 -0.14
N SER A 129 3.76 2.44 -1.38
CA SER A 129 4.67 2.60 -2.52
C SER A 129 4.91 4.07 -2.89
N LYS A 130 3.96 4.96 -2.53
CA LYS A 130 4.02 6.39 -2.77
C LYS A 130 3.43 7.13 -1.57
N VAL A 131 4.04 8.24 -1.21
CA VAL A 131 3.55 9.08 -0.13
C VAL A 131 2.65 10.19 -0.68
N HIS A 132 1.45 10.27 -0.12
CA HIS A 132 0.53 11.38 -0.32
C HIS A 132 0.75 12.43 0.78
N GLY A 133 1.75 13.28 0.58
CA GLY A 133 2.26 14.20 1.62
C GLY A 133 1.18 15.04 2.29
N LEU A 134 0.24 15.61 1.52
CA LEU A 134 -0.84 16.43 2.09
C LEU A 134 -1.84 15.61 2.92
N MET A 135 -2.15 14.37 2.54
CA MET A 135 -3.03 13.51 3.34
C MET A 135 -2.41 13.20 4.71
N VAL A 136 -1.11 12.88 4.75
CA VAL A 136 -0.38 12.63 6.00
C VAL A 136 -0.20 13.91 6.80
N GLN A 137 0.05 15.04 6.17
CA GLN A 137 0.12 16.35 6.82
C GLN A 137 -1.19 16.70 7.52
N LEU A 138 -2.32 16.50 6.86
CA LEU A 138 -3.65 16.73 7.45
C LEU A 138 -3.92 15.74 8.59
N GLN A 139 -3.64 14.46 8.40
CA GLN A 139 -3.79 13.43 9.42
C GLN A 139 -3.02 13.78 10.69
N LEU A 140 -1.73 14.05 10.57
CA LEU A 140 -0.88 14.41 11.70
C LEU A 140 -1.27 15.75 12.33
N SER A 141 -1.77 16.71 11.54
CA SER A 141 -2.25 17.99 12.09
C SER A 141 -3.54 17.82 12.92
N ILE A 142 -4.45 16.94 12.49
CA ILE A 142 -5.64 16.56 13.29
C ILE A 142 -5.18 15.84 14.56
N TYR A 143 -4.20 14.92 14.47
CA TYR A 143 -3.63 14.25 15.64
C TYR A 143 -3.03 15.25 16.63
N ALA A 144 -2.28 16.23 16.17
CA ALA A 144 -1.69 17.28 17.02
C ALA A 144 -2.77 18.12 17.69
N TRP A 145 -3.86 18.46 17.00
CA TRP A 145 -5.00 19.15 17.59
C TRP A 145 -5.66 18.33 18.68
N LEU A 146 -5.95 17.03 18.45
CA LEU A 146 -6.52 16.12 19.45
C LEU A 146 -5.57 15.90 20.63
N TYR A 147 -4.28 15.72 20.36
CA TYR A 147 -3.25 15.54 21.38
C TYR A 147 -3.17 16.74 22.34
N GLU A 148 -3.13 17.96 21.82
CA GLU A 148 -3.07 19.18 22.63
C GLU A 148 -4.38 19.44 23.36
N ARG A 149 -5.52 19.04 22.82
CA ARG A 149 -6.82 19.09 23.47
C ARG A 149 -6.87 18.14 24.68
N GLN A 150 -6.36 16.92 24.53
CA GLN A 150 -6.29 15.92 25.60
C GLN A 150 -5.21 16.24 26.64
N ASN A 151 -4.12 16.92 26.24
CA ASN A 151 -3.00 17.31 27.08
C ASN A 151 -2.78 18.84 27.03
N PRO A 152 -3.61 19.66 27.71
CA PRO A 152 -3.63 21.12 27.55
C PRO A 152 -2.31 21.84 27.90
N GLU A 153 -1.46 21.22 28.74
CA GLU A 153 -0.16 21.78 29.16
C GLU A 153 0.97 21.45 28.17
N ARG A 154 0.68 20.68 27.10
CA ARG A 154 1.66 20.24 26.11
C ARG A 154 1.42 20.90 24.77
N LYS A 155 2.48 21.02 23.99
CA LYS A 155 2.45 21.51 22.62
C LYS A 155 3.25 20.59 21.72
N VAL A 156 2.76 20.33 20.53
CA VAL A 156 3.41 19.51 19.53
C VAL A 156 4.40 20.39 18.74
N PRO A 157 5.73 20.21 18.91
CA PRO A 157 6.71 21.04 18.25
C PRO A 157 6.98 20.65 16.79
N ALA A 158 6.82 19.36 16.45
CA ALA A 158 7.07 18.86 15.11
C ALA A 158 6.18 17.67 14.75
N LEU A 159 5.94 17.50 13.44
CA LEU A 159 5.22 16.37 12.85
C LEU A 159 6.16 15.64 11.89
N TYR A 160 6.26 14.34 12.02
CA TYR A 160 7.15 13.52 11.20
C TYR A 160 6.37 12.45 10.44
N LEU A 161 6.62 12.36 9.15
CA LEU A 161 6.30 11.20 8.34
C LEU A 161 7.51 10.27 8.38
N ILE A 162 7.29 9.02 8.78
CA ILE A 162 8.26 7.93 8.66
C ILE A 162 7.81 7.05 7.50
N TRP A 163 8.52 7.10 6.38
CA TRP A 163 8.17 6.34 5.18
C TRP A 163 9.11 5.15 5.02
N LEU A 164 8.52 3.97 5.01
CA LEU A 164 9.19 2.66 4.93
C LEU A 164 8.70 1.90 3.68
N PRO A 165 9.07 2.35 2.48
CA PRO A 165 8.64 1.68 1.25
C PRO A 165 9.39 0.36 1.05
N LYS A 166 8.82 -0.55 0.24
CA LYS A 166 9.61 -1.65 -0.30
C LYS A 166 10.76 -1.10 -1.18
N PRO A 167 11.92 -1.77 -1.25
CA PRO A 167 13.13 -1.25 -1.92
C PRO A 167 12.94 -0.78 -3.36
N GLN A 168 12.01 -1.39 -4.10
CA GLN A 168 11.71 -1.01 -5.49
C GLN A 168 10.97 0.32 -5.64
N TYR A 169 10.41 0.88 -4.55
CA TYR A 169 9.63 2.13 -4.59
C TYR A 169 10.38 3.34 -4.05
N GLY A 170 11.41 3.13 -3.28
CA GLY A 170 12.20 4.23 -2.76
C GLY A 170 13.11 3.84 -1.60
N THR A 171 13.73 4.84 -1.03
CA THR A 171 14.59 4.70 0.14
C THR A 171 13.83 5.13 1.38
N PRO A 172 13.86 4.36 2.47
CA PRO A 172 13.27 4.75 3.75
C PRO A 172 13.74 6.13 4.20
N MET A 173 12.82 6.95 4.69
CA MET A 173 13.14 8.30 5.12
C MET A 173 12.24 8.81 6.23
N VAL A 174 12.72 9.81 6.96
CA VAL A 174 11.94 10.68 7.83
C VAL A 174 11.80 12.04 7.17
N LYS A 175 10.58 12.57 7.14
CA LYS A 175 10.30 13.91 6.63
C LYS A 175 9.51 14.69 7.67
N GLN A 176 10.02 15.85 8.08
CA GLN A 176 9.24 16.80 8.87
C GLN A 176 8.20 17.46 7.97
N LEU A 177 6.98 17.57 8.47
CA LEU A 177 5.85 18.18 7.78
C LEU A 177 5.42 19.47 8.49
N ASP A 178 4.95 20.43 7.71
CA ASP A 178 4.37 21.65 8.25
C ASP A 178 3.02 21.35 8.88
N ARG A 179 2.72 22.02 9.99
CA ARG A 179 1.48 21.84 10.72
C ARG A 179 0.37 22.73 10.14
N ILE A 180 -0.78 22.13 9.84
CA ILE A 180 -2.02 22.87 9.56
C ILE A 180 -2.56 23.43 10.88
N PRO A 181 -3.00 24.71 10.91
CA PRO A 181 -3.53 25.33 12.15
C PRO A 181 -4.65 24.51 12.78
N ALA A 182 -4.63 24.39 14.11
CA ALA A 182 -5.61 23.62 14.88
C ALA A 182 -7.07 24.06 14.61
N SER A 183 -7.32 25.36 14.43
CA SER A 183 -8.64 25.91 14.08
C SER A 183 -9.15 25.42 12.71
N ILE A 184 -8.25 25.18 11.76
CA ILE A 184 -8.61 24.64 10.44
C ILE A 184 -8.93 23.14 10.57
N CYS A 185 -8.13 22.39 11.35
CA CYS A 185 -8.40 20.98 11.63
C CYS A 185 -9.77 20.81 12.32
N GLU A 186 -10.07 21.60 13.33
CA GLU A 186 -11.36 21.59 14.03
C GLU A 186 -12.51 21.91 13.07
N TYR A 187 -12.38 22.96 12.25
CA TYR A 187 -13.38 23.36 11.26
C TYR A 187 -13.64 22.25 10.23
N ILE A 188 -12.59 21.58 9.74
CA ILE A 188 -12.73 20.44 8.81
C ILE A 188 -13.54 19.30 9.45
N VAL A 189 -13.23 18.96 10.71
CA VAL A 189 -13.95 17.93 11.46
C VAL A 189 -15.42 18.32 11.67
N GLU A 190 -15.72 19.61 11.93
CA GLU A 190 -17.08 20.12 12.08
C GLU A 190 -17.89 20.03 10.79
N ILE A 191 -17.33 20.46 9.66
CA ILE A 191 -17.98 20.37 8.36
C ILE A 191 -18.26 18.90 8.02
N TRP A 192 -17.26 18.03 8.18
CA TRP A 192 -17.40 16.60 7.91
C TRP A 192 -18.50 15.96 8.80
N ALA A 193 -18.52 16.26 10.09
CA ALA A 193 -19.50 15.71 11.04
C ALA A 193 -20.94 16.23 10.81
N SER A 194 -21.08 17.34 10.12
CA SER A 194 -22.39 17.93 9.75
C SER A 194 -22.82 17.60 8.30
N ASP A 195 -22.20 16.62 7.66
CA ASP A 195 -22.44 16.27 6.25
C ASP A 195 -22.29 17.48 5.29
N GLY A 196 -21.37 18.40 5.64
CA GLY A 196 -21.14 19.61 4.87
C GLY A 196 -20.38 19.37 3.56
N ASP A 197 -20.28 20.43 2.73
CA ASP A 197 -19.61 20.35 1.43
C ASP A 197 -18.07 20.29 1.61
N PRO A 198 -17.36 19.28 1.06
CA PRO A 198 -15.90 19.19 1.06
C PRO A 198 -15.21 20.45 0.51
N LEU A 199 -15.84 21.18 -0.40
CA LEU A 199 -15.28 22.40 -0.97
C LEU A 199 -15.04 23.50 0.08
N ASN A 200 -15.84 23.54 1.16
CA ASN A 200 -15.61 24.47 2.26
C ASN A 200 -14.34 24.14 3.04
N ALA A 201 -14.07 22.85 3.28
CA ALA A 201 -12.84 22.39 3.90
C ALA A 201 -11.62 22.67 3.02
N VAL A 202 -11.76 22.45 1.71
CA VAL A 202 -10.75 22.79 0.70
C VAL A 202 -10.44 24.29 0.68
N ALA A 203 -11.46 25.15 0.74
CA ALA A 203 -11.28 26.58 0.81
C ALA A 203 -10.55 27.03 2.09
N ALA A 204 -10.87 26.39 3.24
CA ALA A 204 -10.19 26.65 4.50
C ALA A 204 -8.71 26.25 4.46
N LEU A 205 -8.38 25.09 3.89
CA LEU A 205 -6.99 24.64 3.67
C LEU A 205 -6.22 25.64 2.79
N SER A 206 -6.81 26.06 1.67
CA SER A 206 -6.22 27.03 0.76
C SER A 206 -5.98 28.38 1.45
N GLY A 207 -6.93 28.84 2.26
CA GLY A 207 -6.80 30.07 3.07
C GLY A 207 -5.70 29.98 4.13
N ALA A 208 -5.34 28.78 4.56
CA ALA A 208 -4.20 28.52 5.47
C ALA A 208 -2.86 28.33 4.73
N GLY A 209 -2.81 28.57 3.42
CA GLY A 209 -1.58 28.42 2.61
C GLY A 209 -1.28 26.97 2.21
N VAL A 210 -2.20 26.06 2.42
CA VAL A 210 -2.10 24.66 1.97
C VAL A 210 -2.63 24.61 0.54
N HIS A 211 -1.73 24.51 -0.45
CA HIS A 211 -2.11 24.60 -1.85
C HIS A 211 -2.63 23.26 -2.38
N LEU A 212 -3.80 23.32 -3.02
CA LEU A 212 -4.47 22.19 -3.67
C LEU A 212 -3.71 21.58 -4.85
N GLU A 213 -2.75 22.32 -5.42
CA GLU A 213 -1.83 21.81 -6.44
C GLU A 213 -1.00 20.65 -5.89
N ASP A 214 -0.69 20.67 -4.58
CA ASP A 214 -0.11 19.55 -3.87
C ASP A 214 -1.12 18.40 -3.69
N MET A 215 -2.44 18.69 -3.69
CA MET A 215 -3.50 17.66 -3.71
C MET A 215 -3.58 16.96 -5.05
N ASN A 216 -3.45 17.68 -6.17
CA ASN A 216 -3.46 17.10 -7.51
C ASN A 216 -2.20 16.28 -7.80
N SER A 217 -1.07 16.59 -7.15
CA SER A 217 0.11 15.73 -7.18
C SER A 217 -0.09 14.40 -6.45
N SER A 218 -1.09 14.34 -5.55
CA SER A 218 -1.50 13.14 -4.82
C SER A 218 -2.54 12.31 -5.56
N THR A 219 -3.22 12.87 -6.59
CA THR A 219 -4.16 12.10 -7.40
C THR A 219 -3.42 11.22 -8.40
N ARG A 220 -3.79 9.94 -8.44
CA ARG A 220 -3.27 8.99 -9.41
C ARG A 220 -3.57 9.47 -10.83
N LYS A 221 -2.55 9.58 -11.68
CA LYS A 221 -2.75 9.83 -13.10
C LYS A 221 -3.42 8.63 -13.76
N ALA A 222 -4.26 8.89 -14.76
CA ALA A 222 -4.86 7.80 -15.53
C ALA A 222 -3.76 6.94 -16.17
N GLY A 223 -3.82 5.62 -15.95
CA GLY A 223 -2.81 4.66 -16.42
C GLY A 223 -1.71 4.31 -15.41
N GLU A 224 -1.55 5.05 -14.31
CA GLU A 224 -0.67 4.63 -13.22
C GLU A 224 -1.29 3.47 -12.44
N ILE A 225 -0.45 2.57 -11.93
CA ILE A 225 -0.89 1.45 -11.08
C ILE A 225 -1.38 2.03 -9.75
N PRO A 226 -2.63 1.72 -9.32
CA PRO A 226 -3.09 2.14 -8.00
C PRO A 226 -2.24 1.54 -6.89
N GLU A 227 -1.93 2.33 -5.87
CA GLU A 227 -1.10 1.91 -4.74
C GLU A 227 -1.61 0.64 -4.07
N ALA A 228 -2.92 0.56 -3.82
CA ALA A 228 -3.52 -0.59 -3.15
C ALA A 228 -3.41 -1.91 -3.94
N VAL A 229 -3.16 -1.88 -5.25
CA VAL A 229 -2.91 -3.09 -6.06
C VAL A 229 -1.42 -3.36 -6.28
N GLN A 230 -0.54 -2.50 -5.78
CA GLN A 230 0.89 -2.60 -6.04
C GLN A 230 1.48 -3.91 -5.51
N THR A 231 1.04 -4.38 -4.34
CA THR A 231 1.46 -5.67 -3.77
C THR A 231 1.15 -6.83 -4.71
N LEU A 232 -0.03 -6.83 -5.37
CA LEU A 232 -0.39 -7.87 -6.34
C LEU A 232 0.48 -7.79 -7.61
N VAL A 233 0.86 -6.59 -8.03
CA VAL A 233 1.78 -6.40 -9.16
C VAL A 233 3.15 -6.96 -8.81
N ASP A 234 3.64 -6.73 -7.60
CA ASP A 234 4.90 -7.28 -7.11
C ASP A 234 4.89 -8.81 -7.07
N GLU A 235 3.82 -9.40 -6.53
CA GLU A 235 3.63 -10.85 -6.51
C GLU A 235 3.60 -11.41 -7.94
N LEU A 236 2.88 -10.75 -8.85
CA LEU A 236 2.84 -11.15 -10.26
C LEU A 236 4.24 -11.14 -10.90
N MET A 237 5.06 -10.13 -10.59
CA MET A 237 6.44 -10.03 -11.08
C MET A 237 7.31 -11.16 -10.52
N VAL A 238 7.17 -11.50 -9.24
CA VAL A 238 7.90 -12.63 -8.62
C VAL A 238 7.50 -13.96 -9.27
N VAL A 239 6.19 -14.22 -9.38
CA VAL A 239 5.66 -15.43 -10.03
C VAL A 239 6.13 -15.54 -11.48
N LYS A 240 6.13 -14.43 -12.22
CA LYS A 240 6.60 -14.43 -13.60
C LYS A 240 8.08 -14.79 -13.72
N LYS A 241 8.95 -14.21 -12.86
CA LYS A 241 10.38 -14.56 -12.83
C LYS A 241 10.60 -16.05 -12.53
N GLN A 242 9.83 -16.61 -11.62
CA GLN A 242 9.89 -18.05 -11.29
C GLN A 242 9.44 -18.90 -12.49
N LEU A 243 8.35 -18.53 -13.16
CA LEU A 243 7.87 -19.23 -14.36
C LEU A 243 8.89 -19.18 -15.50
N ASP A 244 9.52 -18.04 -15.74
CA ASP A 244 10.55 -17.89 -16.76
C ASP A 244 11.76 -18.78 -16.43
N PHE A 245 12.24 -18.75 -15.19
CA PHE A 245 13.32 -19.63 -14.72
C PHE A 245 12.99 -21.13 -14.92
N LEU A 246 11.77 -21.54 -14.50
CA LEU A 246 11.33 -22.93 -14.64
C LEU A 246 11.16 -23.33 -16.13
N SER A 247 10.67 -22.41 -16.96
CA SER A 247 10.53 -22.64 -18.41
C SER A 247 11.88 -22.83 -19.08
N ASP A 248 12.87 -22.03 -18.71
CA ASP A 248 14.22 -22.17 -19.28
C ASP A 248 14.88 -23.45 -18.77
N ARG A 249 14.69 -23.80 -17.51
CA ARG A 249 15.16 -25.07 -16.93
C ARG A 249 14.51 -26.27 -17.62
N GLU A 250 13.22 -26.23 -17.91
CA GLU A 250 12.50 -27.25 -18.67
C GLU A 250 13.12 -27.43 -20.08
N LYS A 251 13.42 -26.32 -20.78
CA LYS A 251 14.07 -26.36 -22.09
C LYS A 251 15.46 -27.03 -22.03
N GLU A 252 16.27 -26.68 -21.05
CA GLU A 252 17.58 -27.28 -20.84
C GLU A 252 17.48 -28.80 -20.61
N ILE A 253 16.55 -29.24 -19.74
CA ILE A 253 16.31 -30.66 -19.49
C ILE A 253 15.85 -31.37 -20.74
N LYS A 254 14.90 -30.81 -21.51
CA LYS A 254 14.41 -31.35 -22.77
C LYS A 254 15.53 -31.51 -23.80
N ASN A 255 16.42 -30.51 -23.91
CA ASN A 255 17.58 -30.57 -24.81
C ASN A 255 18.56 -31.68 -24.39
N SER A 256 18.84 -31.82 -23.09
CA SER A 256 19.72 -32.87 -22.56
C SER A 256 19.14 -34.26 -22.82
N LEU A 257 17.84 -34.45 -22.62
CA LEU A 257 17.14 -35.69 -22.92
C LEU A 257 17.18 -36.02 -24.44
N LEU A 258 16.96 -35.00 -25.29
CA LEU A 258 17.01 -35.17 -26.72
C LEU A 258 18.41 -35.63 -27.21
N VAL A 259 19.47 -35.05 -26.63
CA VAL A 259 20.86 -35.47 -26.92
C VAL A 259 21.10 -36.91 -26.49
N ALA A 260 20.67 -37.26 -25.24
CA ALA A 260 20.81 -38.62 -24.71
C ALA A 260 20.07 -39.66 -25.58
N MET A 261 18.82 -39.39 -25.94
CA MET A 261 18.04 -40.28 -26.86
C MET A 261 18.68 -40.40 -28.22
N SER A 262 19.25 -39.32 -28.73
CA SER A 262 19.97 -39.37 -30.02
C SER A 262 21.24 -40.21 -29.95
N ASN A 263 22.03 -40.10 -28.89
CA ASN A 263 23.24 -40.86 -28.67
C ASN A 263 22.98 -42.35 -28.51
N LEU A 264 21.84 -42.72 -27.91
CA LEU A 264 21.41 -44.12 -27.72
C LEU A 264 20.62 -44.67 -28.91
N ASN A 265 20.33 -43.83 -29.92
CA ASN A 265 19.49 -44.15 -31.07
C ASN A 265 18.11 -44.71 -30.68
N GLU A 266 17.50 -44.09 -29.62
CA GLU A 266 16.20 -44.46 -29.12
C GLU A 266 15.22 -43.29 -29.30
N ASP A 267 13.96 -43.62 -29.66
CA ASP A 267 12.91 -42.62 -29.90
C ASP A 267 11.84 -42.62 -28.81
N LYS A 268 11.85 -43.58 -27.86
CA LYS A 268 10.89 -43.66 -26.77
C LYS A 268 11.53 -44.19 -25.51
N TRP A 269 11.23 -43.54 -24.40
CA TRP A 269 11.50 -44.02 -23.06
C TRP A 269 10.22 -43.93 -22.22
N ALA A 270 10.03 -44.88 -21.30
CA ALA A 270 8.89 -44.86 -20.37
C ALA A 270 9.25 -45.54 -19.06
N ASN A 271 8.64 -45.06 -18.00
CA ASN A 271 8.53 -45.75 -16.73
C ASN A 271 7.11 -45.57 -16.19
N ASP A 272 6.84 -45.93 -14.92
CA ASP A 272 5.51 -45.86 -14.33
C ASP A 272 4.97 -44.43 -14.16
N LEU A 273 5.83 -43.39 -14.30
CA LEU A 273 5.50 -41.97 -14.07
C LEU A 273 5.44 -41.15 -15.34
N ILE A 274 6.29 -41.45 -16.35
CA ILE A 274 6.46 -40.60 -17.54
C ILE A 274 6.81 -41.43 -18.78
N GLN A 275 6.27 -41.00 -19.91
CA GLN A 275 6.68 -41.44 -21.24
C GLN A 275 7.28 -40.25 -22.00
N ILE A 276 8.47 -40.44 -22.54
CA ILE A 276 9.22 -39.45 -23.35
C ILE A 276 9.30 -40.00 -24.77
N SER A 277 8.99 -39.14 -25.74
CA SER A 277 9.07 -39.51 -27.16
C SER A 277 9.79 -38.41 -27.93
N LYS A 278 10.82 -38.80 -28.71
CA LYS A 278 11.50 -37.94 -29.67
C LYS A 278 10.71 -37.98 -30.99
N LYS A 279 10.47 -36.82 -31.57
CA LYS A 279 9.84 -36.68 -32.89
C LYS A 279 10.88 -36.17 -33.89
N ALA A 280 10.92 -36.76 -35.04
CA ALA A 280 11.75 -36.26 -36.14
C ALA A 280 11.29 -34.84 -36.56
N ALA A 281 12.24 -34.03 -37.01
CA ALA A 281 11.90 -32.74 -37.59
C ALA A 281 11.06 -32.94 -38.85
N TYR A 282 10.03 -32.10 -39.01
CA TYR A 282 9.20 -32.10 -40.21
C TYR A 282 8.86 -30.68 -40.64
N LEU A 283 8.59 -30.49 -41.92
CA LEU A 283 8.08 -29.22 -42.42
C LEU A 283 6.58 -29.13 -42.13
N ARG A 284 6.17 -28.08 -41.44
CA ARG A 284 4.76 -27.78 -41.19
C ARG A 284 4.29 -26.75 -42.18
N GLU A 285 3.32 -27.11 -43.00
CA GLU A 285 2.63 -26.16 -43.86
C GLU A 285 1.55 -25.42 -43.05
N SER A 286 1.45 -24.12 -43.21
CA SER A 286 0.43 -23.27 -42.63
C SER A 286 -0.01 -22.22 -43.65
N ILE A 287 -1.27 -21.85 -43.61
CA ILE A 287 -1.80 -20.78 -44.45
C ILE A 287 -1.42 -19.43 -43.80
N ASP A 288 -0.81 -18.55 -44.60
CA ASP A 288 -0.73 -17.14 -44.23
C ASP A 288 -2.14 -16.52 -44.32
N THR A 289 -2.81 -16.53 -43.18
CA THR A 289 -4.20 -16.02 -43.07
C THR A 289 -4.29 -14.52 -43.38
N LYS A 290 -3.22 -13.75 -43.16
CA LYS A 290 -3.19 -12.32 -43.48
C LYS A 290 -3.14 -12.08 -44.98
N ALA A 291 -2.24 -12.75 -45.68
CA ALA A 291 -2.15 -12.72 -47.13
C ALA A 291 -3.41 -13.30 -47.80
N PHE A 292 -3.88 -14.47 -47.31
CA PHE A 292 -5.11 -15.09 -47.81
C PHE A 292 -6.33 -14.19 -47.69
N LYS A 293 -6.50 -13.48 -46.55
CA LYS A 293 -7.59 -12.52 -46.36
C LYS A 293 -7.49 -11.32 -47.31
N ALA A 294 -6.28 -10.86 -47.60
CA ALA A 294 -6.06 -9.75 -48.52
C ALA A 294 -6.41 -10.13 -49.96
N ASP A 295 -5.97 -11.32 -50.40
CA ASP A 295 -6.11 -11.78 -51.78
C ASP A 295 -7.49 -12.40 -52.06
N ASN A 296 -8.15 -12.96 -51.04
CA ASN A 296 -9.43 -13.67 -51.16
C ASN A 296 -10.45 -13.25 -50.11
N PRO A 297 -10.91 -11.98 -50.03
CA PRO A 297 -11.75 -11.46 -48.95
C PRO A 297 -13.10 -12.15 -48.85
N GLU A 298 -13.75 -12.47 -49.98
CA GLU A 298 -15.04 -13.14 -50.02
C GLU A 298 -14.97 -14.58 -49.49
N LEU A 299 -13.91 -15.31 -49.91
CA LEU A 299 -13.70 -16.68 -49.47
C LEU A 299 -13.34 -16.73 -47.99
N TYR A 300 -12.53 -15.79 -47.52
CA TYR A 300 -12.22 -15.64 -46.10
C TYR A 300 -13.51 -15.35 -45.26
N ALA A 301 -14.36 -14.42 -45.70
CA ALA A 301 -15.63 -14.08 -45.03
C ALA A 301 -16.56 -15.29 -44.91
N LYS A 302 -16.61 -16.16 -45.98
CA LYS A 302 -17.43 -17.38 -45.98
C LYS A 302 -17.00 -18.41 -44.94
N TYR A 303 -15.67 -18.51 -44.64
CA TYR A 303 -15.09 -19.55 -43.78
C TYR A 303 -14.56 -19.01 -42.42
N LYS A 304 -14.66 -17.70 -42.18
CA LYS A 304 -14.28 -17.16 -40.86
C LYS A 304 -15.22 -17.74 -39.80
N LYS A 305 -14.63 -18.10 -38.67
CA LYS A 305 -15.35 -18.50 -37.46
C LYS A 305 -15.19 -17.42 -36.40
N GLU A 306 -16.27 -16.93 -35.88
CA GLU A 306 -16.25 -16.03 -34.72
C GLU A 306 -16.38 -16.84 -33.44
N THR A 307 -15.49 -16.59 -32.48
CA THR A 307 -15.52 -17.21 -31.17
C THR A 307 -15.56 -16.09 -30.14
N LYS A 308 -16.52 -16.17 -29.21
CA LYS A 308 -16.56 -15.22 -28.09
C LYS A 308 -15.36 -15.46 -27.19
N VAL A 309 -14.51 -14.47 -27.04
CA VAL A 309 -13.36 -14.48 -26.13
C VAL A 309 -13.77 -13.72 -24.88
N SER A 310 -13.54 -14.30 -23.70
CA SER A 310 -13.77 -13.64 -22.42
C SER A 310 -12.73 -12.53 -22.23
N GLU A 311 -13.08 -11.56 -21.40
CA GLU A 311 -12.16 -10.53 -20.94
C GLU A 311 -10.94 -11.17 -20.27
N SER A 312 -9.77 -10.68 -20.59
CA SER A 312 -8.50 -11.20 -20.04
C SER A 312 -7.53 -10.06 -19.75
N LEU A 313 -6.73 -10.25 -18.72
CA LEU A 313 -5.65 -9.33 -18.37
C LEU A 313 -4.38 -9.74 -19.13
N THR A 314 -3.73 -8.77 -19.73
CA THR A 314 -2.39 -8.93 -20.30
C THR A 314 -1.42 -7.99 -19.60
N TYR A 315 -0.18 -8.40 -19.45
CA TYR A 315 0.89 -7.57 -18.89
C TYR A 315 2.18 -7.75 -19.66
N LYS A 316 3.03 -6.73 -19.60
CA LYS A 316 4.39 -6.75 -20.13
C LYS A 316 5.33 -6.24 -19.06
N ILE A 317 6.41 -6.98 -18.80
CA ILE A 317 7.52 -6.50 -17.98
C ILE A 317 8.40 -5.62 -18.87
N LEU A 318 8.71 -4.41 -18.41
CA LEU A 318 9.48 -3.38 -19.11
C LEU A 318 10.96 -3.46 -18.75
#